data_a3af3042289bafa15559364e65320ce8
#
_entry.id   a3af3042289bafa15559364e65320ce8
#
_cell.length_a   1.000
_cell.length_b   1.000
_cell.length_c   1.000
_cell.angle_alpha   90.00
_cell.angle_beta   90.00
_cell.angle_gamma   90.00
#
_symmetry.space_group_name_H-M   'P 1'
#
loop_
_entity.id
_entity.type
_entity.pdbx_description
1 polymer ?
#
loop_
_entity_poly.entity_id
_entity_poly.type
_entity_poly.pdbx_seq_one_letter_code
_entity_poly.pdbx_strand_id
1 'polypeptide(L)'
;MAGRIEQLTGVTVDTGVKLYRDKSINKGTRAIFDMSSQWSGGKASNAAGAVIKSLSYENSTGVLSLAHEYANGGMTWAGVKSDQFQLPSQFVPALSDKHWLFTVWLKITNGGVSGSNNQTLNIGPAYNSLFTYLRLLPTCDASGAATTIEVRCLSKNYVVTSALMPLYNGDVHQFAVECQVSEDGTQQKVIMWLDKVSVYDSGFQATANTMPSDSSQRYIGTSTSLTRSFAGSFYRTRFDDLVASGLSASSVLTADYSSSRNRFS
;
A
#
# COMPACT_ATOMS: atom_id res chain seq x y z
N MET A 1 19.91 -22.62 1.93
CA MET A 1 19.18 -23.85 2.34
C MET A 1 17.70 -23.58 2.16
N ALA A 2 17.04 -24.29 1.24
CA ALA A 2 15.60 -24.24 1.09
C ALA A 2 14.97 -25.08 2.21
N GLY A 3 14.28 -24.45 3.16
CA GLY A 3 13.53 -25.15 4.18
C GLY A 3 12.34 -25.86 3.56
N ARG A 4 12.24 -27.15 3.69
CA ARG A 4 11.08 -27.96 3.33
C ARG A 4 10.05 -27.81 4.43
N ILE A 5 8.88 -27.24 4.13
CA ILE A 5 7.73 -27.28 5.04
C ILE A 5 6.98 -28.56 4.72
N GLU A 6 7.00 -29.51 5.61
CA GLU A 6 6.13 -30.68 5.55
C GLU A 6 4.83 -30.36 6.29
N GLN A 7 3.71 -30.47 5.57
CA GLN A 7 2.39 -30.38 6.19
C GLN A 7 2.06 -31.74 6.78
N LEU A 8 2.17 -31.87 8.09
CA LEU A 8 1.73 -33.04 8.82
C LEU A 8 0.21 -32.99 8.98
N THR A 9 -0.50 -33.83 8.24
CA THR A 9 -1.95 -33.97 8.37
C THR A 9 -2.29 -34.73 9.64
N GLY A 10 -3.11 -34.13 10.53
CA GLY A 10 -3.59 -34.80 11.74
C GLY A 10 -2.70 -34.61 12.98
N VAL A 11 -1.65 -33.80 12.90
CA VAL A 11 -0.83 -33.46 14.06
C VAL A 11 -1.09 -32.00 14.44
N THR A 12 -1.66 -31.77 15.60
CA THR A 12 -1.73 -30.42 16.21
C THR A 12 -0.47 -30.23 17.04
N VAL A 13 0.45 -29.41 16.55
CA VAL A 13 1.63 -29.01 17.34
C VAL A 13 1.32 -27.65 17.94
N ASP A 14 0.89 -27.61 19.19
CA ASP A 14 0.76 -26.38 19.95
C ASP A 14 2.10 -26.02 20.58
N THR A 15 2.95 -25.37 19.81
CA THR A 15 4.25 -24.87 20.29
C THR A 15 4.16 -23.46 20.84
N GLY A 16 2.99 -22.81 20.80
CA GLY A 16 2.85 -21.38 21.09
C GLY A 16 3.57 -20.46 20.08
N VAL A 17 4.26 -21.04 19.09
CA VAL A 17 4.98 -20.32 18.04
C VAL A 17 4.09 -20.17 16.83
N LYS A 18 3.77 -18.93 16.47
CA LYS A 18 3.03 -18.64 15.24
C LYS A 18 3.96 -18.80 14.03
N LEU A 19 3.57 -19.66 13.09
CA LEU A 19 4.26 -19.78 11.81
C LEU A 19 3.74 -18.68 10.85
N TYR A 20 4.61 -17.76 10.47
CA TYR A 20 4.29 -16.70 9.53
C TYR A 20 4.59 -17.13 8.09
N ARG A 21 3.68 -16.84 7.17
CA ARG A 21 3.87 -17.05 5.72
C ARG A 21 4.85 -16.06 5.10
N ASP A 22 5.22 -15.03 5.84
CA ASP A 22 6.18 -14.01 5.44
C ASP A 22 7.02 -13.59 6.66
N LYS A 23 8.32 -13.41 6.47
CA LYS A 23 9.28 -13.10 7.55
C LYS A 23 9.10 -11.71 8.15
N SER A 24 8.49 -10.78 7.40
CA SER A 24 8.27 -9.41 7.85
C SER A 24 6.97 -9.23 8.65
N ILE A 25 6.14 -10.29 8.77
CA ILE A 25 4.90 -10.24 9.54
C ILE A 25 5.22 -10.08 11.03
N ASN A 26 4.52 -9.16 11.68
CA ASN A 26 4.55 -8.93 13.11
C ASN A 26 3.14 -8.92 13.68
N LYS A 27 2.99 -8.80 14.99
CA LYS A 27 1.67 -8.85 15.66
C LYS A 27 0.73 -7.69 15.31
N GLY A 28 1.26 -6.60 14.74
CA GLY A 28 0.47 -5.46 14.26
C GLY A 28 0.17 -5.52 12.76
N THR A 29 0.68 -6.52 12.02
CA THR A 29 0.38 -6.66 10.59
C THR A 29 -1.05 -7.12 10.39
N ARG A 30 -1.91 -6.22 9.91
CA ARG A 30 -3.33 -6.49 9.67
C ARG A 30 -3.57 -7.18 8.34
N ALA A 31 -2.92 -6.73 7.30
CA ALA A 31 -2.99 -7.39 6.00
C ALA A 31 -1.69 -7.18 5.21
N ILE A 32 -1.34 -8.15 4.38
CA ILE A 32 -0.17 -8.12 3.51
C ILE A 32 -0.45 -8.94 2.25
N PHE A 33 -0.32 -8.33 1.10
CA PHE A 33 -0.44 -8.95 -0.21
C PHE A 33 0.90 -8.90 -0.92
N ASP A 34 1.31 -10.03 -1.47
CA ASP A 34 2.58 -10.16 -2.18
C ASP A 34 2.33 -10.94 -3.46
N MET A 35 2.42 -10.28 -4.61
CA MET A 35 2.09 -10.86 -5.90
C MET A 35 3.06 -11.99 -6.29
N SER A 36 4.28 -11.97 -5.77
CA SER A 36 5.28 -13.01 -6.00
C SER A 36 5.11 -14.25 -5.10
N SER A 37 4.31 -14.14 -4.05
CA SER A 37 4.11 -15.25 -3.10
C SER A 37 3.15 -16.30 -3.63
N GLN A 38 3.55 -17.56 -3.62
CA GLN A 38 2.67 -18.69 -3.92
C GLN A 38 1.44 -18.77 -2.99
N TRP A 39 1.53 -18.23 -1.78
CA TRP A 39 0.44 -18.23 -0.81
C TRP A 39 -0.58 -17.14 -1.05
N SER A 40 -0.20 -16.03 -1.68
CA SER A 40 -1.14 -14.98 -2.10
C SER A 40 -1.94 -15.37 -3.33
N GLY A 41 -1.40 -16.23 -4.20
CA GLY A 41 -2.07 -16.66 -5.42
C GLY A 41 -1.91 -15.69 -6.61
N GLY A 42 -1.23 -14.56 -6.46
CA GLY A 42 -1.08 -13.56 -7.51
C GLY A 42 -0.43 -14.09 -8.79
N LYS A 43 0.59 -14.93 -8.65
CA LYS A 43 1.25 -15.59 -9.79
C LYS A 43 0.32 -16.54 -10.58
N ALA A 44 -0.65 -17.16 -9.90
CA ALA A 44 -1.55 -18.14 -10.48
C ALA A 44 -2.91 -17.56 -10.89
N SER A 45 -3.28 -16.39 -10.35
CA SER A 45 -4.61 -15.78 -10.50
C SER A 45 -4.48 -14.31 -10.85
N ASN A 46 -4.36 -14.02 -12.14
CA ASN A 46 -4.18 -12.66 -12.68
C ASN A 46 -5.36 -12.20 -13.59
N ALA A 47 -6.41 -12.97 -13.68
CA ALA A 47 -7.62 -12.61 -14.43
C ALA A 47 -8.44 -11.51 -13.72
N ALA A 48 -9.33 -10.87 -14.46
CA ALA A 48 -10.33 -9.99 -13.87
C ALA A 48 -11.20 -10.77 -12.87
N GLY A 49 -11.43 -10.18 -11.68
CA GLY A 49 -12.13 -10.83 -10.57
C GLY A 49 -11.26 -11.80 -9.77
N ALA A 50 -9.99 -11.98 -10.11
CA ALA A 50 -9.11 -12.87 -9.37
C ALA A 50 -8.95 -12.41 -7.92
N VAL A 51 -9.04 -13.37 -7.00
CA VAL A 51 -8.93 -13.17 -5.55
C VAL A 51 -7.51 -13.44 -5.11
N ILE A 52 -6.86 -12.44 -4.54
CA ILE A 52 -5.53 -12.50 -3.97
C ILE A 52 -5.64 -12.60 -2.45
N LYS A 53 -4.99 -13.57 -1.85
CA LYS A 53 -5.07 -13.84 -0.40
C LYS A 53 -4.02 -13.03 0.35
N SER A 54 -4.40 -12.51 1.51
CA SER A 54 -3.44 -11.94 2.46
C SER A 54 -2.56 -13.02 3.06
N LEU A 55 -1.31 -12.68 3.30
CA LEU A 55 -0.35 -13.53 4.00
C LEU A 55 -0.49 -13.41 5.53
N SER A 56 -1.22 -12.41 6.03
CA SER A 56 -1.54 -12.25 7.46
C SER A 56 -2.50 -13.37 7.93
N TYR A 57 -2.64 -13.51 9.24
CA TYR A 57 -3.54 -14.50 9.84
C TYR A 57 -5.03 -14.20 9.63
N GLU A 58 -5.37 -12.95 9.42
CA GLU A 58 -6.71 -12.55 9.05
C GLU A 58 -6.93 -12.96 7.59
N ASN A 59 -7.83 -13.90 7.32
CA ASN A 59 -8.16 -14.41 5.98
C ASN A 59 -8.76 -13.33 5.06
N SER A 60 -8.10 -12.18 4.98
CA SER A 60 -8.52 -11.08 4.12
C SER A 60 -8.09 -11.32 2.68
N THR A 61 -8.88 -10.83 1.76
CA THR A 61 -8.65 -10.98 0.33
C THR A 61 -8.74 -9.65 -0.38
N GLY A 62 -7.87 -9.44 -1.38
CA GLY A 62 -7.98 -8.38 -2.35
C GLY A 62 -8.49 -8.93 -3.68
N VAL A 63 -9.02 -8.06 -4.55
CA VAL A 63 -9.62 -8.46 -5.83
C VAL A 63 -9.06 -7.58 -6.96
N LEU A 64 -8.64 -8.21 -8.06
CA LEU A 64 -8.26 -7.51 -9.28
C LEU A 64 -9.51 -7.11 -10.08
N SER A 65 -9.59 -5.84 -10.49
CA SER A 65 -10.71 -5.38 -11.32
C SER A 65 -10.56 -5.76 -12.78
N LEU A 66 -9.34 -5.81 -13.28
CA LEU A 66 -8.99 -6.19 -14.64
C LEU A 66 -8.01 -7.37 -14.63
N ALA A 67 -7.81 -7.96 -15.81
CA ALA A 67 -6.74 -8.95 -16.00
C ALA A 67 -5.37 -8.23 -16.06
N HIS A 68 -4.37 -8.83 -15.42
CA HIS A 68 -2.99 -8.34 -15.41
C HIS A 68 -2.03 -9.42 -15.88
N GLU A 69 -0.94 -9.01 -16.47
CA GLU A 69 0.20 -9.90 -16.72
C GLU A 69 1.06 -10.00 -15.47
N TYR A 70 1.46 -11.21 -15.09
CA TYR A 70 2.43 -11.41 -14.03
C TYR A 70 3.83 -11.47 -14.65
N ALA A 71 4.69 -10.54 -14.26
CA ALA A 71 6.07 -10.47 -14.71
C ALA A 71 7.00 -9.97 -13.60
N ASN A 72 8.20 -10.52 -13.52
CA ASN A 72 9.29 -10.03 -12.64
C ASN A 72 8.88 -9.88 -11.16
N GLY A 73 8.06 -10.79 -10.66
CA GLY A 73 7.60 -10.78 -9.27
C GLY A 73 6.39 -9.90 -8.97
N GLY A 74 5.85 -9.19 -9.97
CA GLY A 74 4.72 -8.28 -9.82
C GLY A 74 3.65 -8.45 -10.89
N MET A 75 2.59 -7.69 -10.76
CA MET A 75 1.55 -7.56 -11.76
C MET A 75 1.71 -6.27 -12.55
N THR A 76 1.64 -6.36 -13.87
CA THR A 76 1.80 -5.22 -14.78
C THR A 76 0.52 -4.39 -14.84
N TRP A 77 0.63 -3.10 -14.63
CA TRP A 77 -0.43 -2.08 -14.76
C TRP A 77 -0.30 -1.34 -16.08
N ALA A 78 -1.38 -1.23 -16.83
CA ALA A 78 -1.41 -0.57 -18.15
C ALA A 78 -1.74 0.93 -18.09
N GLY A 79 -2.02 1.48 -16.91
CA GLY A 79 -2.38 2.89 -16.76
C GLY A 79 -3.77 3.24 -17.28
N VAL A 80 -4.69 2.27 -17.33
CA VAL A 80 -6.05 2.48 -17.83
C VAL A 80 -7.02 2.83 -16.71
N LYS A 81 -8.16 3.41 -17.10
CA LYS A 81 -9.27 3.70 -16.18
C LYS A 81 -9.80 2.43 -15.53
N SER A 82 -10.18 2.52 -14.27
CA SER A 82 -10.74 1.42 -13.47
C SER A 82 -9.78 0.25 -13.22
N ASP A 83 -8.50 0.44 -13.49
CA ASP A 83 -7.48 -0.53 -13.17
C ASP A 83 -7.16 -0.48 -11.68
N GLN A 84 -7.59 -1.52 -10.96
CA GLN A 84 -7.58 -1.54 -9.49
C GLN A 84 -7.20 -2.90 -8.94
N PHE A 85 -6.40 -2.89 -7.89
CA PHE A 85 -6.40 -3.95 -6.90
C PHE A 85 -7.21 -3.47 -5.69
N GLN A 86 -8.41 -4.00 -5.52
CA GLN A 86 -9.28 -3.68 -4.41
C GLN A 86 -8.75 -4.31 -3.13
N LEU A 87 -8.59 -3.49 -2.10
CA LEU A 87 -8.08 -3.88 -0.81
C LEU A 87 -9.25 -4.19 0.15
N PRO A 88 -9.08 -5.11 1.12
CA PRO A 88 -10.09 -5.43 2.11
C PRO A 88 -10.24 -4.33 3.18
N SER A 89 -11.28 -4.46 4.01
CA SER A 89 -11.57 -3.51 5.09
C SER A 89 -10.44 -3.33 6.09
N GLN A 90 -9.60 -4.34 6.28
CA GLN A 90 -8.44 -4.28 7.16
C GLN A 90 -7.37 -3.25 6.73
N PHE A 91 -7.42 -2.78 5.46
CA PHE A 91 -6.57 -1.70 4.96
C PHE A 91 -7.09 -0.30 5.31
N VAL A 92 -7.93 -0.18 6.30
CA VAL A 92 -8.41 1.10 6.80
C VAL A 92 -8.10 1.19 8.28
N PRO A 93 -7.50 2.29 8.75
CA PRO A 93 -7.34 2.50 10.18
C PRO A 93 -8.72 2.59 10.84
N ALA A 94 -8.89 1.91 11.98
CA ALA A 94 -10.05 2.12 12.82
C ALA A 94 -9.95 3.50 13.49
N LEU A 95 -11.06 4.04 13.98
CA LEU A 95 -11.08 5.32 14.71
C LEU A 95 -10.16 5.32 15.95
N SER A 96 -9.94 4.14 16.53
CA SER A 96 -9.03 3.92 17.66
C SER A 96 -7.56 3.85 17.28
N ASP A 97 -7.26 3.69 15.98
CA ASP A 97 -5.88 3.51 15.53
C ASP A 97 -5.13 4.84 15.56
N LYS A 98 -4.30 5.00 16.54
CA LYS A 98 -3.54 6.24 16.75
C LYS A 98 -2.20 6.28 16.01
N HIS A 99 -1.68 5.12 15.58
CA HIS A 99 -0.39 5.04 14.89
C HIS A 99 -0.39 3.85 13.92
N TRP A 100 -0.30 4.13 12.64
CA TRP A 100 -0.35 3.11 11.59
C TRP A 100 0.63 3.40 10.46
N LEU A 101 0.93 2.35 9.70
CA LEU A 101 1.84 2.36 8.56
C LEU A 101 1.19 1.65 7.38
N PHE A 102 1.09 2.35 6.27
CA PHE A 102 0.76 1.79 4.96
C PHE A 102 2.04 1.69 4.14
N THR A 103 2.27 0.55 3.49
CA THR A 103 3.44 0.33 2.64
C THR A 103 3.01 -0.29 1.31
N VAL A 104 3.64 0.14 0.22
CA VAL A 104 3.44 -0.42 -1.12
C VAL A 104 4.76 -0.49 -1.88
N TRP A 105 4.93 -1.54 -2.67
CA TRP A 105 6.03 -1.72 -3.59
C TRP A 105 5.53 -1.56 -5.01
N LEU A 106 6.08 -0.56 -5.71
CA LEU A 106 5.68 -0.17 -7.06
C LEU A 106 6.90 0.05 -7.94
N LYS A 107 6.70 -0.15 -9.24
CA LYS A 107 7.53 0.39 -10.32
C LYS A 107 6.61 1.25 -11.18
N ILE A 108 6.84 2.54 -11.23
CA ILE A 108 6.00 3.46 -12.00
C ILE A 108 6.81 3.97 -13.18
N THR A 109 6.44 3.53 -14.38
CA THR A 109 7.07 3.95 -15.64
C THR A 109 6.36 5.12 -16.28
N ASN A 110 5.08 5.32 -15.93
CA ASN A 110 4.26 6.46 -16.35
C ASN A 110 3.24 6.77 -15.24
N GLY A 111 3.23 7.99 -14.74
CA GLY A 111 2.36 8.42 -13.64
C GLY A 111 0.94 8.75 -14.07
N GLY A 112 0.67 8.91 -15.37
CA GLY A 112 -0.62 9.25 -15.89
C GLY A 112 -0.58 10.14 -17.15
N VAL A 113 -1.60 10.95 -17.34
CA VAL A 113 -1.78 11.81 -18.52
C VAL A 113 -1.85 13.28 -18.11
N SER A 114 -1.22 14.16 -18.88
CA SER A 114 -1.27 15.61 -18.68
C SER A 114 -2.71 16.14 -18.68
N GLY A 115 -2.99 17.06 -17.77
CA GLY A 115 -4.32 17.68 -17.64
C GLY A 115 -5.41 16.73 -17.11
N SER A 116 -5.06 15.52 -16.67
CA SER A 116 -5.99 14.53 -16.14
C SER A 116 -5.81 14.32 -14.63
N ASN A 117 -6.87 13.87 -13.97
CA ASN A 117 -6.81 13.43 -12.57
C ASN A 117 -6.21 12.03 -12.53
N ASN A 118 -4.91 11.96 -12.26
CA ASN A 118 -4.18 10.71 -12.14
C ASN A 118 -4.20 10.24 -10.68
N GLN A 119 -4.17 8.95 -10.47
CA GLN A 119 -4.15 8.37 -9.13
C GLN A 119 -3.36 7.08 -9.09
N THR A 120 -2.45 6.97 -8.13
CA THR A 120 -1.67 5.75 -7.91
C THR A 120 -2.37 4.84 -6.90
N LEU A 121 -2.92 5.40 -5.82
CA LEU A 121 -3.67 4.65 -4.82
C LEU A 121 -4.73 5.54 -4.15
N ASN A 122 -5.75 4.89 -3.58
CA ASN A 122 -6.76 5.53 -2.74
C ASN A 122 -7.26 4.60 -1.64
N ILE A 123 -7.28 5.12 -0.43
CA ILE A 123 -7.90 4.49 0.73
C ILE A 123 -8.86 5.52 1.34
N GLY A 124 -10.16 5.33 1.15
CA GLY A 124 -11.19 6.23 1.63
C GLY A 124 -12.32 6.44 0.62
N PRO A 125 -13.25 7.37 0.88
CA PRO A 125 -14.37 7.69 0.01
C PRO A 125 -13.94 8.14 -1.39
N ALA A 126 -14.90 8.20 -2.31
CA ALA A 126 -14.70 8.60 -3.69
C ALA A 126 -13.95 9.94 -3.83
N TYR A 127 -13.37 10.17 -5.02
CA TYR A 127 -12.48 11.30 -5.34
C TYR A 127 -12.96 12.68 -4.87
N ASN A 128 -14.25 12.96 -4.92
CA ASN A 128 -14.80 14.26 -4.55
C ASN A 128 -15.03 14.43 -3.04
N SER A 129 -14.75 13.40 -2.23
CA SER A 129 -14.86 13.53 -0.79
C SER A 129 -13.64 14.24 -0.20
N LEU A 130 -13.89 15.20 0.68
CA LEU A 130 -12.87 15.82 1.51
C LEU A 130 -12.28 14.82 2.52
N PHE A 131 -12.95 13.70 2.73
CA PHE A 131 -12.60 12.69 3.72
C PHE A 131 -11.83 11.55 3.07
N THR A 132 -10.54 11.49 3.28
CA THR A 132 -9.65 10.45 2.74
C THR A 132 -8.66 10.02 3.81
N TYR A 133 -8.46 8.69 3.95
CA TYR A 133 -7.39 8.18 4.80
C TYR A 133 -6.04 8.37 4.14
N LEU A 134 -5.92 7.97 2.88
CA LEU A 134 -4.67 8.07 2.12
C LEU A 134 -4.96 8.13 0.62
N ARG A 135 -4.32 9.07 -0.08
CA ARG A 135 -4.24 9.14 -1.55
C ARG A 135 -2.85 9.53 -1.99
N LEU A 136 -2.45 9.00 -3.14
CA LEU A 136 -1.26 9.43 -3.88
C LEU A 136 -1.69 9.90 -5.27
N LEU A 137 -1.48 11.17 -5.55
CA LEU A 137 -2.00 11.90 -6.71
C LEU A 137 -0.85 12.59 -7.46
N PRO A 138 -0.32 12.02 -8.54
CA PRO A 138 0.62 12.73 -9.39
C PRO A 138 -0.11 13.65 -10.36
N THR A 139 0.44 14.84 -10.60
CA THR A 139 0.20 15.62 -11.81
C THR A 139 1.30 15.31 -12.81
N CYS A 140 0.95 15.05 -14.06
CA CYS A 140 1.92 14.64 -15.07
C CYS A 140 1.98 15.63 -16.24
N ASP A 141 3.12 15.67 -16.91
CA ASP A 141 3.29 16.36 -18.19
C ASP A 141 2.78 15.50 -19.37
N ALA A 142 3.00 15.98 -20.59
CA ALA A 142 2.56 15.30 -21.80
C ALA A 142 3.25 13.95 -22.05
N SER A 143 4.41 13.71 -21.44
CA SER A 143 5.14 12.42 -21.52
C SER A 143 4.66 11.40 -20.47
N GLY A 144 3.86 11.85 -19.49
CA GLY A 144 3.44 11.06 -18.35
C GLY A 144 4.42 11.09 -17.17
N ALA A 145 5.46 11.94 -17.24
CA ALA A 145 6.35 12.17 -16.12
C ALA A 145 5.65 13.02 -15.06
N ALA A 146 5.82 12.65 -13.79
CA ALA A 146 5.24 13.40 -12.68
C ALA A 146 5.91 14.77 -12.55
N THR A 147 5.12 15.82 -12.46
CA THR A 147 5.57 17.21 -12.23
C THR A 147 5.22 17.73 -10.86
N THR A 148 4.15 17.19 -10.27
CA THR A 148 3.75 17.47 -8.88
C THR A 148 3.23 16.18 -8.26
N ILE A 149 3.55 15.97 -7.00
CA ILE A 149 3.11 14.81 -6.23
C ILE A 149 2.44 15.30 -4.96
N GLU A 150 1.15 15.00 -4.85
CA GLU A 150 0.33 15.28 -3.69
C GLU A 150 0.02 13.97 -2.96
N VAL A 151 0.26 13.95 -1.66
CA VAL A 151 -0.21 12.89 -0.76
C VAL A 151 -1.30 13.49 0.11
N ARG A 152 -2.48 12.89 0.10
CA ARG A 152 -3.53 13.18 1.09
C ARG A 152 -3.48 12.15 2.18
N CYS A 153 -3.43 12.61 3.41
CA CYS A 153 -3.51 11.74 4.57
C CYS A 153 -4.43 12.37 5.61
N LEU A 154 -5.42 11.62 6.09
CA LEU A 154 -6.47 12.10 6.99
C LEU A 154 -7.06 13.45 6.55
N SER A 155 -7.45 13.52 5.28
CA SER A 155 -8.09 14.69 4.64
C SER A 155 -7.21 15.94 4.51
N LYS A 156 -5.92 15.86 4.82
CA LYS A 156 -4.97 16.95 4.66
C LYS A 156 -4.04 16.69 3.47
N ASN A 157 -3.77 17.75 2.70
CA ASN A 157 -2.92 17.67 1.52
C ASN A 157 -1.48 18.01 1.87
N TYR A 158 -0.54 17.20 1.36
CA TYR A 158 0.90 17.39 1.45
C TYR A 158 1.48 17.38 0.05
N VAL A 159 2.03 18.51 -0.39
CA VAL A 159 2.73 18.60 -1.69
C VAL A 159 4.21 18.31 -1.42
N VAL A 160 4.68 17.17 -1.90
CA VAL A 160 6.02 16.64 -1.58
C VAL A 160 6.80 16.23 -2.83
N THR A 161 6.65 16.99 -3.89
CA THR A 161 7.14 16.68 -5.23
C THR A 161 8.59 16.24 -5.25
N SER A 162 9.52 17.06 -4.77
CA SER A 162 10.95 16.77 -4.86
C SER A 162 11.35 15.51 -4.10
N ALA A 163 10.74 15.26 -2.94
CA ALA A 163 11.05 14.11 -2.10
C ALA A 163 10.54 12.78 -2.66
N LEU A 164 9.44 12.80 -3.44
CA LEU A 164 8.81 11.61 -4.00
C LEU A 164 9.03 11.44 -5.51
N MET A 165 9.74 12.35 -6.18
CA MET A 165 10.07 12.19 -7.61
C MET A 165 10.74 10.86 -7.95
N PRO A 166 11.66 10.30 -7.12
CA PRO A 166 12.25 9.00 -7.42
C PRO A 166 11.23 7.87 -7.56
N LEU A 167 10.07 7.95 -6.87
CA LEU A 167 9.01 6.93 -7.02
C LEU A 167 8.51 6.79 -8.47
N TYR A 168 8.70 7.80 -9.31
CA TYR A 168 8.23 7.87 -10.70
C TYR A 168 9.37 7.78 -11.73
N ASN A 169 10.53 7.23 -11.35
CA ASN A 169 11.70 7.13 -12.21
C ASN A 169 11.77 5.84 -13.05
N GLY A 170 10.82 4.94 -12.86
CA GLY A 170 10.80 3.64 -13.55
C GLY A 170 11.57 2.53 -12.83
N ASP A 171 12.08 2.77 -11.63
CA ASP A 171 12.69 1.76 -10.78
C ASP A 171 11.67 1.18 -9.78
N VAL A 172 12.04 0.08 -9.13
CA VAL A 172 11.24 -0.53 -8.07
C VAL A 172 11.52 0.16 -6.74
N HIS A 173 10.48 0.71 -6.14
CA HIS A 173 10.56 1.41 -4.85
C HIS A 173 9.61 0.86 -3.81
N GLN A 174 10.04 0.90 -2.55
CA GLN A 174 9.17 0.80 -1.39
C GLN A 174 8.71 2.19 -0.99
N PHE A 175 7.44 2.50 -1.19
CA PHE A 175 6.82 3.74 -0.69
C PHE A 175 5.98 3.43 0.55
N ALA A 176 6.09 4.26 1.58
CA ALA A 176 5.24 4.12 2.74
C ALA A 176 4.80 5.46 3.32
N VAL A 177 3.64 5.43 3.97
CA VAL A 177 3.08 6.54 4.74
C VAL A 177 2.81 6.07 6.16
N GLU A 178 3.48 6.71 7.10
CA GLU A 178 3.24 6.58 8.53
C GLU A 178 2.36 7.73 8.98
N CYS A 179 1.32 7.42 9.73
CA CYS A 179 0.46 8.43 10.33
C CYS A 179 0.34 8.20 11.84
N GLN A 180 0.55 9.26 12.59
CA GLN A 180 0.35 9.29 14.02
C GLN A 180 -0.69 10.35 14.36
N VAL A 181 -1.67 10.00 15.17
CA VAL A 181 -2.70 10.91 15.71
C VAL A 181 -2.44 11.09 17.19
N SER A 182 -2.50 12.32 17.68
CA SER A 182 -2.35 12.63 19.12
C SER A 182 -3.44 11.93 19.94
N GLU A 183 -3.20 11.73 21.23
CA GLU A 183 -4.15 11.04 22.11
C GLU A 183 -5.53 11.73 22.14
N ASP A 184 -5.54 13.06 22.19
CA ASP A 184 -6.75 13.88 22.15
C ASP A 184 -7.39 13.97 20.77
N GLY A 185 -6.74 13.44 19.71
CA GLY A 185 -7.23 13.46 18.35
C GLY A 185 -7.18 14.82 17.66
N THR A 186 -6.57 15.84 18.28
CA THR A 186 -6.55 17.20 17.74
C THR A 186 -5.41 17.47 16.76
N GLN A 187 -4.37 16.63 16.79
CA GLN A 187 -3.20 16.76 15.94
C GLN A 187 -2.88 15.45 15.21
N GLN A 188 -2.27 15.59 14.04
CA GLN A 188 -1.73 14.48 13.27
C GLN A 188 -0.32 14.78 12.79
N LYS A 189 0.49 13.75 12.68
CA LYS A 189 1.81 13.76 12.09
C LYS A 189 1.88 12.74 10.98
N VAL A 190 2.42 13.13 9.83
CA VAL A 190 2.60 12.26 8.66
C VAL A 190 4.07 12.24 8.30
N ILE A 191 4.61 11.02 8.19
CA ILE A 191 5.97 10.77 7.71
C ILE A 191 5.88 9.94 6.44
N MET A 192 6.57 10.36 5.39
CA MET A 192 6.66 9.62 4.14
C MET A 192 8.04 8.99 4.02
N TRP A 193 8.04 7.75 3.58
CA TRP A 193 9.23 6.92 3.47
C TRP A 193 9.41 6.46 2.04
N LEU A 194 10.65 6.48 1.56
CA LEU A 194 11.04 5.90 0.29
C LEU A 194 12.27 5.02 0.53
N ASP A 195 12.16 3.74 0.13
CA ASP A 195 13.22 2.74 0.32
C ASP A 195 13.75 2.70 1.77
N LYS A 196 12.82 2.67 2.75
CA LYS A 196 13.08 2.70 4.20
C LYS A 196 13.72 4.00 4.75
N VAL A 197 13.90 5.01 3.90
CA VAL A 197 14.44 6.32 4.31
C VAL A 197 13.27 7.30 4.48
N SER A 198 13.21 8.01 5.60
CA SER A 198 12.25 9.10 5.78
C SER A 198 12.63 10.27 4.86
N VAL A 199 11.72 10.62 3.95
CA VAL A 199 11.93 11.69 2.96
C VAL A 199 11.08 12.92 3.25
N TYR A 200 10.10 12.81 4.14
CA TYR A 200 9.26 13.92 4.57
C TYR A 200 8.71 13.66 5.98
N ASP A 201 8.72 14.68 6.82
CA ASP A 201 8.09 14.69 8.15
C ASP A 201 7.32 16.00 8.33
N SER A 202 6.01 15.91 8.52
CA SER A 202 5.16 17.10 8.68
C SER A 202 5.29 17.76 10.04
N GLY A 203 5.89 17.08 11.02
CA GLY A 203 5.65 17.41 12.43
C GLY A 203 4.16 17.21 12.82
N PHE A 204 3.84 17.41 14.09
CA PHE A 204 2.46 17.46 14.54
C PHE A 204 1.78 18.73 14.04
N GLN A 205 0.62 18.58 13.41
CA GLN A 205 -0.20 19.67 12.87
C GLN A 205 -1.65 19.43 13.26
N ALA A 206 -2.43 20.50 13.40
CA ALA A 206 -3.86 20.37 13.64
C ALA A 206 -4.51 19.44 12.61
N THR A 207 -5.33 18.50 13.06
CA THR A 207 -6.14 17.66 12.17
C THR A 207 -7.15 18.53 11.45
N ALA A 208 -7.31 18.30 10.15
CA ALA A 208 -8.28 19.06 9.37
C ALA A 208 -9.71 18.56 9.62
N ASN A 209 -9.89 17.28 9.97
CA ASN A 209 -11.20 16.64 10.05
C ASN A 209 -11.19 15.41 10.94
N THR A 210 -12.39 15.00 11.33
CA THR A 210 -12.64 13.68 11.92
C THR A 210 -12.30 12.56 10.94
N MET A 211 -11.92 11.42 11.47
CA MET A 211 -11.69 10.20 10.67
C MET A 211 -12.93 9.91 9.82
N PRO A 212 -12.78 9.59 8.53
CA PRO A 212 -13.92 9.27 7.69
C PRO A 212 -14.65 8.03 8.21
N SER A 213 -15.97 8.10 8.26
CA SER A 213 -16.83 7.00 8.71
C SER A 213 -17.05 5.94 7.62
N ASP A 214 -16.80 6.29 6.35
CA ASP A 214 -16.95 5.40 5.20
C ASP A 214 -15.63 5.27 4.44
N SER A 215 -15.24 4.03 4.23
CA SER A 215 -14.01 3.64 3.55
C SER A 215 -14.30 2.63 2.45
N SER A 216 -15.44 2.77 1.77
CA SER A 216 -15.91 1.85 0.74
C SER A 216 -14.93 1.67 -0.43
N GLN A 217 -14.05 2.65 -0.68
CA GLN A 217 -13.10 2.61 -1.78
C GLN A 217 -11.65 2.49 -1.26
N ARG A 218 -11.07 1.31 -1.44
CA ARG A 218 -9.70 0.98 -1.04
C ARG A 218 -9.03 0.24 -2.17
N TYR A 219 -8.09 0.89 -2.87
CA TYR A 219 -7.42 0.24 -3.99
C TYR A 219 -6.04 0.84 -4.28
N ILE A 220 -5.18 0.01 -4.84
CA ILE A 220 -4.01 0.43 -5.63
C ILE A 220 -4.49 0.61 -7.05
N GLY A 221 -4.12 1.70 -7.71
CA GLY A 221 -4.62 2.06 -9.03
C GLY A 221 -5.67 3.17 -8.98
N THR A 222 -6.65 3.17 -9.88
CA THR A 222 -7.60 4.27 -10.04
C THR A 222 -9.06 3.86 -9.97
N SER A 223 -9.91 4.76 -9.48
CA SER A 223 -11.36 4.58 -9.47
C SER A 223 -12.00 4.75 -10.85
N THR A 224 -13.25 4.30 -10.95
CA THR A 224 -14.07 4.51 -12.16
C THR A 224 -14.34 5.98 -12.46
N SER A 225 -14.23 6.86 -11.45
CA SER A 225 -14.46 8.30 -11.56
C SER A 225 -13.22 9.09 -11.99
N LEU A 226 -12.04 8.46 -12.04
CA LEU A 226 -10.79 9.10 -12.44
C LEU A 226 -10.32 8.64 -13.81
N THR A 227 -9.43 9.41 -14.42
CA THR A 227 -9.10 9.25 -15.82
C THR A 227 -8.07 8.16 -16.05
N ARG A 228 -7.05 8.07 -15.20
CA ARG A 228 -5.91 7.16 -15.39
C ARG A 228 -5.35 6.63 -14.07
N SER A 229 -4.87 5.39 -14.12
CA SER A 229 -3.93 4.81 -13.17
C SER A 229 -2.49 5.07 -13.62
N PHE A 230 -1.52 4.67 -12.81
CA PHE A 230 -0.12 4.60 -13.24
C PHE A 230 0.07 3.41 -14.21
N ALA A 231 1.06 3.50 -15.11
CA ALA A 231 1.58 2.35 -15.82
C ALA A 231 2.89 1.89 -15.14
N GLY A 232 3.09 0.57 -15.08
CA GLY A 232 4.25 -0.01 -14.40
C GLY A 232 3.95 -1.35 -13.77
N SER A 233 4.43 -1.61 -12.56
CA SER A 233 4.17 -2.87 -11.87
C SER A 233 3.83 -2.66 -10.40
N PHE A 234 2.93 -3.49 -9.89
CA PHE A 234 2.58 -3.59 -8.49
C PHE A 234 3.08 -4.93 -7.94
N TYR A 235 3.83 -4.90 -6.86
CA TYR A 235 4.48 -6.08 -6.30
C TYR A 235 3.92 -6.51 -4.97
N ARG A 236 3.73 -5.56 -4.04
CA ARG A 236 3.40 -5.87 -2.67
C ARG A 236 2.75 -4.68 -1.98
N THR A 237 1.83 -4.94 -1.06
CA THR A 237 1.32 -3.92 -0.14
C THR A 237 1.02 -4.52 1.22
N ARG A 238 1.13 -3.68 2.27
CA ARG A 238 0.84 -4.08 3.64
C ARG A 238 0.28 -2.92 4.46
N PHE A 239 -0.44 -3.28 5.50
CA PHE A 239 -0.96 -2.34 6.49
C PHE A 239 -0.64 -2.85 7.90
N ASP A 240 -0.02 -1.99 8.71
CA ASP A 240 0.41 -2.30 10.06
C ASP A 240 -0.17 -1.30 11.07
N ASP A 241 -0.62 -1.82 12.18
CA ASP A 241 -0.91 -1.09 13.40
C ASP A 241 0.37 -1.05 14.24
N LEU A 242 0.97 0.13 14.33
CA LEU A 242 2.25 0.29 15.02
C LEU A 242 2.10 0.27 16.55
N VAL A 243 0.93 0.62 17.06
CA VAL A 243 0.63 0.48 18.51
C VAL A 243 0.57 -1.00 18.87
N ALA A 244 -0.20 -1.79 18.13
CA ALA A 244 -0.31 -3.23 18.37
C ALA A 244 1.02 -3.96 18.13
N SER A 245 1.84 -3.52 17.16
CA SER A 245 3.14 -4.13 16.89
C SER A 245 4.16 -3.84 18.00
N GLY A 246 4.13 -2.66 18.58
CA GLY A 246 5.16 -2.13 19.47
C GLY A 246 6.49 -1.86 18.75
N LEU A 247 6.47 -1.79 17.41
CA LEU A 247 7.64 -1.54 16.56
C LEU A 247 7.59 -0.13 15.99
N SER A 248 8.74 0.46 15.71
CA SER A 248 8.82 1.68 14.92
C SER A 248 8.56 1.40 13.45
N ALA A 249 8.06 2.41 12.70
CA ALA A 249 7.90 2.32 11.26
C ALA A 249 9.21 1.93 10.56
N SER A 250 10.32 2.53 10.96
CA SER A 250 11.66 2.21 10.43
C SER A 250 12.01 0.73 10.59
N SER A 251 11.71 0.12 11.73
CA SER A 251 11.97 -1.30 11.98
C SER A 251 11.12 -2.19 11.06
N VAL A 252 9.82 -1.87 10.93
CA VAL A 252 8.89 -2.60 10.05
C VAL A 252 9.33 -2.48 8.58
N LEU A 253 9.65 -1.26 8.13
CA LEU A 253 10.11 -1.00 6.76
C LEU A 253 11.45 -1.67 6.45
N THR A 254 12.39 -1.67 7.40
CA THR A 254 13.68 -2.32 7.21
C THR A 254 13.53 -3.84 7.09
N ALA A 255 12.69 -4.47 7.92
CA ALA A 255 12.40 -5.89 7.82
C ALA A 255 11.72 -6.25 6.49
N ASP A 256 10.73 -5.47 6.08
CA ASP A 256 10.04 -5.64 4.81
C ASP A 256 10.98 -5.44 3.61
N TYR A 257 11.80 -4.38 3.62
CA TYR A 257 12.79 -4.09 2.58
C TYR A 257 13.81 -5.22 2.44
N SER A 258 14.38 -5.68 3.55
CA SER A 258 15.40 -6.74 3.55
C SER A 258 14.85 -8.08 3.05
N SER A 259 13.55 -8.36 3.28
CA SER A 259 12.91 -9.60 2.83
C SER A 259 12.44 -9.55 1.36
N SER A 260 12.26 -8.36 0.80
CA SER A 260 11.52 -8.17 -0.45
C SER A 260 12.34 -7.59 -1.59
N ARG A 261 13.33 -6.71 -1.33
CA ARG A 261 14.05 -5.93 -2.34
C ARG A 261 14.64 -6.74 -3.50
N ASN A 262 15.19 -7.92 -3.20
CA ASN A 262 15.85 -8.76 -4.22
C ASN A 262 14.87 -9.71 -4.95
N ARG A 263 13.57 -9.63 -4.66
CA ARG A 263 12.54 -10.45 -5.32
C ARG A 263 11.83 -9.72 -6.46
N PHE A 264 12.01 -8.41 -6.53
CA PHE A 264 11.33 -7.52 -7.48
C PHE A 264 12.34 -6.91 -8.43
N SER A 265 12.03 -6.86 -9.71
CA SER A 265 12.93 -6.35 -10.78
C SER A 265 12.15 -5.60 -11.89
#